data_fa469824f3d1724f1c0977be525273fc
#
_entry.id   fa469824f3d1724f1c0977be525273fc
#
_cell.length_a   1.000
_cell.length_b   1.000
_cell.length_c   1.000
_cell.angle_alpha   90.00
_cell.angle_beta   90.00
_cell.angle_gamma   90.00
#
_symmetry.space_group_name_H-M   'P 1'
#
loop_
_entity.id
_entity.type
_entity.pdbx_description
1 polymer ?
#
loop_
_entity_poly.entity_id
_entity_poly.type
_entity_poly.pdbx_seq_one_letter_code
_entity_poly.pdbx_strand_id
1 'polypeptide(L)'
;PGIYVPSFYDTTYKEDGTIASFVPNNPHAKEKIEKQVVMDITNTYYPRKPVVPFIKATQDRVTLEVQRGCIRGCRFCQAGMLYRPTRERDVKFLKDTAKAMLDSTGHEEISLSSLSTSDYSKLQELLEYLIDDCSERKVNISLPSLRIDSFSLDVMRKVQDIKKSSLTFAPKQVLRECGM
;
A
#
# COMPACT_ATOMS: atom_id res chain seq x y z
N PRO A 1 -19.11 -9.88 12.53
CA PRO A 1 -18.45 -8.69 13.05
C PRO A 1 -17.71 -7.96 11.91
N GLY A 2 -17.71 -6.61 11.93
CA GLY A 2 -17.03 -5.80 10.93
C GLY A 2 -17.74 -5.64 9.58
N ILE A 3 -18.93 -6.15 9.40
CA ILE A 3 -19.73 -6.03 8.19
C ILE A 3 -20.80 -4.98 8.43
N TYR A 4 -20.86 -3.98 7.57
CA TYR A 4 -21.90 -2.96 7.52
C TYR A 4 -22.84 -3.26 6.36
N VAL A 5 -24.14 -3.32 6.63
CA VAL A 5 -25.19 -3.51 5.63
C VAL A 5 -26.09 -2.28 5.66
N PRO A 6 -26.06 -1.39 4.68
CA PRO A 6 -26.79 -0.11 4.71
C PRO A 6 -28.28 -0.26 4.98
N SER A 7 -28.95 -1.28 4.43
CA SER A 7 -30.38 -1.52 4.61
C SER A 7 -30.78 -1.91 6.04
N PHE A 8 -29.82 -2.18 6.95
CA PHE A 8 -30.07 -2.48 8.35
C PHE A 8 -30.10 -1.24 9.24
N TYR A 9 -29.99 -0.04 8.65
CA TYR A 9 -29.97 1.22 9.38
C TYR A 9 -30.89 2.24 8.75
N ASP A 10 -31.65 2.94 9.59
CA ASP A 10 -32.49 4.06 9.22
C ASP A 10 -31.73 5.36 9.49
N THR A 11 -31.68 6.21 8.47
CA THR A 11 -31.06 7.52 8.57
C THR A 11 -32.13 8.59 8.45
N THR A 12 -32.21 9.50 9.42
CA THR A 12 -33.03 10.71 9.34
C THR A 12 -32.14 11.94 9.21
N TYR A 13 -32.66 12.96 8.54
CA TYR A 13 -31.91 14.19 8.28
C TYR A 13 -32.63 15.39 8.92
N LYS A 14 -31.85 16.39 9.32
CA LYS A 14 -32.37 17.71 9.72
C LYS A 14 -32.67 18.55 8.50
N GLU A 15 -33.32 19.72 8.72
CA GLU A 15 -33.65 20.69 7.67
C GLU A 15 -32.41 21.21 6.90
N ASP A 16 -31.24 21.26 7.57
CA ASP A 16 -29.96 21.67 6.99
C ASP A 16 -29.24 20.55 6.19
N GLY A 17 -29.87 19.38 6.06
CA GLY A 17 -29.30 18.21 5.36
C GLY A 17 -28.28 17.41 6.17
N THR A 18 -27.98 17.77 7.41
CA THR A 18 -27.11 16.97 8.29
C THR A 18 -27.87 15.78 8.88
N ILE A 19 -27.14 14.71 9.22
CA ILE A 19 -27.75 13.51 9.83
C ILE A 19 -28.30 13.88 11.21
N ALA A 20 -29.60 13.65 11.43
CA ALA A 20 -30.28 13.80 12.72
C ALA A 20 -30.16 12.52 13.55
N SER A 21 -30.42 11.36 12.94
CA SER A 21 -30.25 10.06 13.59
C SER A 21 -29.76 9.00 12.61
N PHE A 22 -29.05 8.01 13.17
CA PHE A 22 -28.61 6.83 12.44
C PHE A 22 -28.75 5.66 13.38
N VAL A 23 -29.79 4.85 13.19
CA VAL A 23 -30.19 3.79 14.13
C VAL A 23 -30.36 2.45 13.43
N PRO A 24 -29.97 1.33 14.06
CA PRO A 24 -30.26 0.02 13.49
C PRO A 24 -31.76 -0.27 13.47
N ASN A 25 -32.26 -0.79 12.36
CA ASN A 25 -33.63 -1.26 12.18
C ASN A 25 -33.73 -2.79 12.16
N ASN A 26 -32.64 -3.51 12.36
CA ASN A 26 -32.54 -4.95 12.34
C ASN A 26 -31.91 -5.45 13.63
N PRO A 27 -32.47 -6.51 14.30
CA PRO A 27 -31.96 -7.03 15.56
C PRO A 27 -30.54 -7.61 15.46
N HIS A 28 -30.05 -7.93 14.26
CA HIS A 28 -28.68 -8.38 14.00
C HIS A 28 -27.69 -7.24 13.75
N ALA A 29 -28.17 -6.02 13.58
CA ALA A 29 -27.33 -4.85 13.39
C ALA A 29 -26.89 -4.27 14.73
N LYS A 30 -25.62 -3.93 14.84
CA LYS A 30 -25.04 -3.27 16.02
C LYS A 30 -25.12 -1.76 15.85
N GLU A 31 -25.33 -1.00 16.91
CA GLU A 31 -25.24 0.46 16.88
C GLU A 31 -23.91 0.97 16.33
N LYS A 32 -22.84 0.27 16.66
CA LYS A 32 -21.49 0.57 16.19
C LYS A 32 -20.84 -0.66 15.56
N ILE A 33 -20.44 -0.52 14.31
CA ILE A 33 -19.65 -1.54 13.61
C ILE A 33 -18.17 -1.29 13.89
N GLU A 34 -17.52 -2.26 14.53
CA GLU A 34 -16.10 -2.21 14.80
C GLU A 34 -15.30 -2.73 13.61
N LYS A 35 -14.32 -1.94 13.19
CA LYS A 35 -13.39 -2.32 12.13
C LYS A 35 -12.60 -3.58 12.55
N GLN A 36 -12.57 -4.56 11.68
CA GLN A 36 -11.75 -5.76 11.86
C GLN A 36 -10.36 -5.51 11.26
N VAL A 37 -9.33 -5.78 12.04
CA VAL A 37 -7.94 -5.54 11.64
C VAL A 37 -7.10 -6.77 11.93
N VAL A 38 -6.45 -7.30 10.89
CA VAL A 38 -5.41 -8.32 11.04
C VAL A 38 -4.09 -7.62 11.33
N MET A 39 -3.55 -7.80 12.53
CA MET A 39 -2.34 -7.11 12.98
C MET A 39 -1.07 -7.69 12.35
N ASP A 40 -0.95 -8.99 12.28
CA ASP A 40 0.16 -9.67 11.61
C ASP A 40 -0.21 -9.97 10.16
N ILE A 41 0.23 -9.09 9.24
CA ILE A 41 0.01 -9.28 7.81
C ILE A 41 1.05 -10.18 7.16
N THR A 42 2.17 -10.48 7.83
CA THR A 42 3.22 -11.38 7.32
C THR A 42 2.70 -12.81 7.21
N ASN A 43 1.98 -13.28 8.24
CA ASN A 43 1.44 -14.63 8.31
C ASN A 43 0.07 -14.80 7.61
N THR A 44 -0.42 -13.76 6.92
CA THR A 44 -1.62 -13.90 6.09
C THR A 44 -1.29 -14.50 4.73
N TYR A 45 -2.32 -15.13 4.11
CA TYR A 45 -2.17 -15.62 2.75
C TYR A 45 -1.69 -14.52 1.80
N TYR A 46 -0.67 -14.84 1.01
CA TYR A 46 -0.16 -13.98 -0.05
C TYR A 46 0.20 -14.85 -1.29
N PRO A 47 -0.29 -14.51 -2.48
CA PRO A 47 -0.05 -15.32 -3.67
C PRO A 47 1.44 -15.26 -4.07
N ARG A 48 2.12 -16.41 -4.04
CA ARG A 48 3.52 -16.53 -4.48
C ARG A 48 3.64 -16.96 -5.95
N LYS A 49 2.55 -17.46 -6.53
CA LYS A 49 2.44 -17.87 -7.92
C LYS A 49 1.16 -17.25 -8.50
N PRO A 50 1.18 -15.95 -8.81
CA PRO A 50 0.01 -15.30 -9.38
C PRO A 50 -0.28 -15.83 -10.79
N VAL A 51 -1.56 -15.81 -11.17
CA VAL A 51 -1.98 -16.15 -12.52
C VAL A 51 -1.57 -15.03 -13.47
N VAL A 52 -0.87 -15.37 -14.53
CA VAL A 52 -0.45 -14.43 -15.58
C VAL A 52 -1.45 -14.49 -16.73
N PRO A 53 -2.05 -13.37 -17.17
CA PRO A 53 -2.97 -13.36 -18.30
C PRO A 53 -2.23 -13.54 -19.63
N PHE A 54 -2.91 -14.11 -20.65
CA PHE A 54 -2.36 -14.22 -22.00
C PHE A 54 -2.19 -12.88 -22.71
N ILE A 55 -3.05 -11.93 -22.39
CA ILE A 55 -2.99 -10.58 -22.96
C ILE A 55 -2.20 -9.66 -22.01
N LYS A 56 -1.44 -8.74 -22.57
CA LYS A 56 -0.69 -7.75 -21.77
C LYS A 56 -1.65 -6.89 -20.98
N ALA A 57 -1.53 -6.96 -19.64
CA ALA A 57 -2.31 -6.12 -18.73
C ALA A 57 -1.64 -4.74 -18.56
N THR A 58 -2.41 -3.73 -18.12
CA THR A 58 -1.88 -2.39 -17.84
C THR A 58 -0.82 -2.41 -16.73
N GLN A 59 -0.98 -3.31 -15.75
CA GLN A 59 -0.07 -3.52 -14.62
C GLN A 59 0.67 -4.86 -14.76
N ASP A 60 1.45 -5.00 -15.83
CA ASP A 60 2.17 -6.23 -16.19
C ASP A 60 3.48 -6.36 -15.41
N ARG A 61 3.36 -6.57 -14.09
CA ARG A 61 4.48 -6.60 -13.16
C ARG A 61 4.18 -7.38 -11.88
N VAL A 62 5.22 -7.83 -11.21
CA VAL A 62 5.13 -8.33 -9.83
C VAL A 62 4.87 -7.15 -8.90
N THR A 63 3.89 -7.26 -8.02
CA THR A 63 3.61 -6.24 -6.99
C THR A 63 3.78 -6.82 -5.60
N LEU A 64 4.66 -6.23 -4.79
CA LEU A 64 4.88 -6.59 -3.40
C LEU A 64 4.24 -5.55 -2.47
N GLU A 65 3.25 -5.96 -1.71
CA GLU A 65 2.70 -5.14 -0.64
C GLU A 65 3.63 -5.19 0.56
N VAL A 66 4.36 -4.10 0.83
CA VAL A 66 5.34 -4.04 1.92
C VAL A 66 4.71 -3.65 3.25
N GLN A 67 3.69 -2.79 3.21
CA GLN A 67 2.96 -2.35 4.41
C GLN A 67 1.53 -1.95 4.10
N ARG A 68 0.66 -2.01 5.11
CA ARG A 68 -0.70 -1.44 5.11
C ARG A 68 -0.82 -0.32 6.11
N GLY A 69 -1.61 0.69 5.76
CA GLY A 69 -1.76 1.89 6.56
C GLY A 69 -0.68 2.91 6.26
N CYS A 70 -0.75 4.03 6.97
CA CYS A 70 0.21 5.12 6.86
C CYS A 70 0.31 5.84 8.21
N ILE A 71 1.54 6.14 8.64
CA ILE A 71 1.80 6.88 9.89
C ILE A 71 1.54 8.39 9.76
N ARG A 72 1.40 8.89 8.52
CA ARG A 72 1.24 10.31 8.24
C ARG A 72 -0.20 10.77 8.49
N GLY A 73 -0.34 11.97 8.97
CA GLY A 73 -1.64 12.59 9.28
C GLY A 73 -2.06 13.65 8.26
N CYS A 74 -1.84 13.42 6.96
CA CYS A 74 -2.20 14.39 5.92
C CYS A 74 -3.69 14.70 5.96
N ARG A 75 -4.08 15.96 6.11
CA ARG A 75 -5.48 16.40 6.29
C ARG A 75 -6.41 16.02 5.14
N PHE A 76 -5.88 15.95 3.93
CA PHE A 76 -6.64 15.60 2.72
C PHE A 76 -6.74 14.08 2.46
N CYS A 77 -6.01 13.24 3.22
CA CYS A 77 -5.85 11.83 2.89
C CYS A 77 -6.80 10.95 3.72
N GLN A 78 -7.90 10.53 3.12
CA GLN A 78 -8.83 9.58 3.73
C GLN A 78 -8.19 8.20 3.95
N ALA A 79 -7.40 7.72 2.98
CA ALA A 79 -6.75 6.41 3.06
C ALA A 79 -5.82 6.27 4.29
N GLY A 80 -5.10 7.34 4.63
CA GLY A 80 -4.26 7.40 5.82
C GLY A 80 -5.03 7.19 7.13
N MET A 81 -6.31 7.54 7.17
CA MET A 81 -7.18 7.32 8.33
C MET A 81 -7.85 5.94 8.30
N LEU A 82 -8.35 5.52 7.14
CA LEU A 82 -9.10 4.28 6.99
C LEU A 82 -8.25 3.03 7.24
N TYR A 83 -6.97 3.05 6.84
CA TYR A 83 -6.10 1.86 6.90
C TYR A 83 -5.19 1.79 8.13
N ARG A 84 -5.41 2.61 9.14
CA ARG A 84 -4.72 2.50 10.44
C ARG A 84 -5.18 1.25 11.21
N PRO A 85 -4.29 0.68 12.04
CA PRO A 85 -2.88 1.00 12.28
C PRO A 85 -1.97 0.61 11.11
N THR A 86 -0.74 1.17 11.08
CA THR A 86 0.28 0.77 10.11
C THR A 86 0.81 -0.61 10.50
N ARG A 87 0.93 -1.48 9.53
CA ARG A 87 1.42 -2.86 9.68
C ARG A 87 2.38 -3.17 8.55
N GLU A 88 3.54 -3.68 8.89
CA GLU A 88 4.61 -3.99 7.96
C GLU A 88 4.73 -5.50 7.78
N ARG A 89 5.15 -5.93 6.58
CA ARG A 89 5.56 -7.31 6.34
C ARG A 89 7.01 -7.49 6.69
N ASP A 90 7.34 -8.67 7.17
CA ASP A 90 8.72 -9.07 7.43
C ASP A 90 9.56 -9.04 6.14
N VAL A 91 10.79 -8.54 6.24
CA VAL A 91 11.68 -8.38 5.09
C VAL A 91 12.09 -9.71 4.48
N LYS A 92 12.30 -10.75 5.30
CA LYS A 92 12.64 -12.10 4.81
C LYS A 92 11.47 -12.68 4.01
N PHE A 93 10.25 -12.53 4.52
CA PHE A 93 9.05 -12.93 3.79
C PHE A 93 8.96 -12.25 2.42
N LEU A 94 9.27 -10.94 2.36
CA LEU A 94 9.22 -10.16 1.11
C LEU A 94 10.30 -10.62 0.12
N LYS A 95 11.52 -10.89 0.58
CA LYS A 95 12.62 -11.43 -0.25
C LYS A 95 12.23 -12.78 -0.87
N ASP A 96 11.77 -13.72 -0.05
CA ASP A 96 11.33 -15.05 -0.48
C ASP A 96 10.14 -14.98 -1.46
N THR A 97 9.21 -14.06 -1.20
CA THR A 97 8.03 -13.87 -2.04
C THR A 97 8.39 -13.22 -3.38
N ALA A 98 9.26 -12.21 -3.40
CA ALA A 98 9.76 -11.58 -4.61
C ALA A 98 10.37 -12.60 -5.56
N LYS A 99 11.30 -13.41 -5.03
CA LYS A 99 11.95 -14.47 -5.79
C LYS A 99 10.93 -15.46 -6.36
N ALA A 100 10.03 -15.98 -5.53
CA ALA A 100 9.02 -16.96 -5.97
C ALA A 100 8.07 -16.40 -7.04
N MET A 101 7.67 -15.13 -6.93
CA MET A 101 6.80 -14.49 -7.91
C MET A 101 7.54 -14.24 -9.22
N LEU A 102 8.77 -13.73 -9.20
CA LEU A 102 9.57 -13.55 -10.42
C LEU A 102 9.86 -14.87 -11.11
N ASP A 103 10.23 -15.92 -10.37
CA ASP A 103 10.48 -17.26 -10.92
C ASP A 103 9.23 -17.89 -11.57
N SER A 104 8.04 -17.60 -11.04
CA SER A 104 6.80 -18.21 -11.50
C SER A 104 6.10 -17.45 -12.63
N THR A 105 6.36 -16.15 -12.79
CA THR A 105 5.64 -15.29 -13.75
C THR A 105 6.47 -14.87 -14.95
N GLY A 106 7.79 -14.76 -14.79
CA GLY A 106 8.67 -14.22 -15.82
C GLY A 106 8.50 -12.71 -16.08
N HIS A 107 7.84 -11.97 -15.19
CA HIS A 107 7.73 -10.52 -15.34
C HIS A 107 9.09 -9.83 -15.28
N GLU A 108 9.25 -8.80 -16.07
CA GLU A 108 10.46 -7.97 -16.17
C GLU A 108 10.43 -6.72 -15.27
N GLU A 109 9.39 -6.60 -14.45
CA GLU A 109 9.24 -5.47 -13.50
C GLU A 109 8.71 -5.96 -12.16
N ILE A 110 9.29 -5.42 -11.07
CA ILE A 110 8.78 -5.58 -9.71
C ILE A 110 8.48 -4.21 -9.11
N SER A 111 7.33 -4.07 -8.47
CA SER A 111 6.87 -2.83 -7.83
C SER A 111 6.59 -3.05 -6.36
N LEU A 112 7.02 -2.14 -5.50
CA LEU A 112 6.62 -2.11 -4.10
C LEU A 112 5.27 -1.40 -3.96
N SER A 113 4.38 -1.92 -3.14
CA SER A 113 3.04 -1.34 -2.93
C SER A 113 2.81 -0.98 -1.47
N SER A 114 2.45 0.29 -1.25
CA SER A 114 2.01 0.83 0.04
C SER A 114 1.43 2.23 -0.13
N LEU A 115 0.85 2.79 0.93
CA LEU A 115 0.44 4.21 0.96
C LEU A 115 1.62 5.18 1.12
N SER A 116 2.77 4.71 1.59
CA SER A 116 4.00 5.49 1.73
C SER A 116 5.19 4.54 1.80
N THR A 117 5.74 4.20 0.65
CA THR A 117 6.82 3.20 0.54
C THR A 117 8.10 3.66 1.25
N SER A 118 8.39 4.96 1.21
CA SER A 118 9.54 5.53 1.92
C SER A 118 9.46 5.47 3.45
N ASP A 119 8.28 5.18 4.02
CA ASP A 119 8.09 5.03 5.46
C ASP A 119 8.18 3.57 5.94
N TYR A 120 8.42 2.61 5.06
CA TYR A 120 8.66 1.21 5.42
C TYR A 120 10.00 1.09 6.17
N SER A 121 9.97 0.54 7.38
CA SER A 121 11.12 0.56 8.31
C SER A 121 12.36 -0.20 7.80
N LYS A 122 12.16 -1.21 6.95
CA LYS A 122 13.21 -2.06 6.38
C LYS A 122 13.43 -1.83 4.89
N LEU A 123 13.07 -0.63 4.39
CA LEU A 123 13.13 -0.30 2.96
C LEU A 123 14.53 -0.48 2.39
N GLN A 124 15.55 0.02 3.10
CA GLN A 124 16.94 -0.05 2.63
C GLN A 124 17.41 -1.50 2.47
N GLU A 125 17.20 -2.32 3.48
CA GLU A 125 17.57 -3.74 3.46
C GLU A 125 16.85 -4.51 2.34
N LEU A 126 15.57 -4.22 2.12
CA LEU A 126 14.79 -4.83 1.05
C LEU A 126 15.31 -4.41 -0.32
N LEU A 127 15.61 -3.11 -0.50
CA LEU A 127 16.09 -2.57 -1.77
C LEU A 127 17.48 -3.08 -2.12
N GLU A 128 18.41 -3.17 -1.18
CA GLU A 128 19.73 -3.74 -1.41
C GLU A 128 19.62 -5.17 -1.96
N TYR A 129 18.79 -6.01 -1.34
CA TYR A 129 18.53 -7.36 -1.83
C TYR A 129 17.89 -7.37 -3.23
N LEU A 130 16.84 -6.54 -3.45
CA LEU A 130 16.16 -6.49 -4.75
C LEU A 130 17.07 -5.97 -5.86
N ILE A 131 17.97 -5.02 -5.57
CA ILE A 131 18.93 -4.49 -6.52
C ILE A 131 19.87 -5.61 -7.00
N ASP A 132 20.40 -6.40 -6.07
CA ASP A 132 21.29 -7.51 -6.40
C ASP A 132 20.58 -8.58 -7.24
N ASP A 133 19.44 -9.10 -6.78
CA ASP A 133 18.67 -10.16 -7.48
C ASP A 133 18.12 -9.66 -8.83
N CYS A 134 17.58 -8.44 -8.90
CA CYS A 134 17.01 -7.89 -10.11
C CYS A 134 18.05 -7.48 -11.15
N SER A 135 19.26 -7.08 -10.75
CA SER A 135 20.37 -6.78 -11.67
C SER A 135 20.79 -8.01 -12.46
N GLU A 136 20.94 -9.14 -11.79
CA GLU A 136 21.27 -10.42 -12.44
C GLU A 136 20.20 -10.85 -13.44
N ARG A 137 18.92 -10.65 -13.07
CA ARG A 137 17.74 -11.04 -13.86
C ARG A 137 17.34 -10.01 -14.92
N LYS A 138 17.91 -8.80 -14.94
CA LYS A 138 17.51 -7.64 -15.75
C LYS A 138 16.06 -7.21 -15.51
N VAL A 139 15.57 -7.38 -14.28
CA VAL A 139 14.24 -6.96 -13.83
C VAL A 139 14.27 -5.52 -13.35
N ASN A 140 13.30 -4.71 -13.80
CA ASN A 140 13.17 -3.33 -13.39
C ASN A 140 12.52 -3.19 -12.00
N ILE A 141 13.00 -2.25 -11.17
CA ILE A 141 12.41 -1.96 -9.86
C ILE A 141 11.63 -0.65 -9.93
N SER A 142 10.35 -0.71 -9.58
CA SER A 142 9.45 0.45 -9.53
C SER A 142 9.11 0.79 -8.08
N LEU A 143 9.30 2.05 -7.70
CA LEU A 143 9.06 2.55 -6.35
C LEU A 143 7.98 3.62 -6.35
N PRO A 144 6.70 3.25 -6.26
CA PRO A 144 5.62 4.22 -6.16
C PRO A 144 5.52 4.82 -4.75
N SER A 145 4.79 5.92 -4.63
CA SER A 145 4.44 6.54 -3.34
C SER A 145 5.64 7.00 -2.51
N LEU A 146 6.67 7.50 -3.20
CA LEU A 146 7.84 8.08 -2.54
C LEU A 146 7.55 9.48 -2.02
N ARG A 147 8.13 9.80 -0.89
CA ARG A 147 8.14 11.13 -0.29
C ARG A 147 9.52 11.76 -0.48
N ILE A 148 9.55 13.03 -0.84
CA ILE A 148 10.80 13.77 -1.05
C ILE A 148 11.61 13.90 0.25
N ASP A 149 10.90 14.05 1.39
CA ASP A 149 11.49 14.33 2.70
C ASP A 149 12.08 13.11 3.43
N SER A 150 11.84 11.91 2.92
CA SER A 150 12.22 10.67 3.62
C SER A 150 12.93 9.63 2.73
N PHE A 151 13.39 10.04 1.54
CA PHE A 151 14.04 9.12 0.61
C PHE A 151 15.53 9.47 0.40
N SER A 152 16.42 8.46 0.56
CA SER A 152 17.85 8.64 0.36
C SER A 152 18.22 8.75 -1.12
N LEU A 153 18.99 9.79 -1.48
CA LEU A 153 19.50 9.98 -2.84
C LEU A 153 20.42 8.85 -3.31
N ASP A 154 21.14 8.22 -2.39
CA ASP A 154 22.06 7.12 -2.71
C ASP A 154 21.31 5.86 -3.13
N VAL A 155 20.22 5.54 -2.45
CA VAL A 155 19.33 4.43 -2.84
C VAL A 155 18.69 4.71 -4.20
N MET A 156 18.29 5.95 -4.45
CA MET A 156 17.73 6.37 -5.74
C MET A 156 18.70 6.13 -6.89
N ARG A 157 19.97 6.53 -6.74
CA ARG A 157 21.01 6.32 -7.77
C ARG A 157 21.16 4.85 -8.08
N LYS A 158 21.30 4.00 -7.08
CA LYS A 158 21.44 2.54 -7.26
C LYS A 158 20.27 1.91 -8.02
N VAL A 159 19.03 2.32 -7.74
CA VAL A 159 17.85 1.83 -8.46
C VAL A 159 17.84 2.31 -9.92
N GLN A 160 18.25 3.56 -10.19
CA GLN A 160 18.32 4.10 -11.56
C GLN A 160 19.44 3.49 -12.40
N ASP A 161 20.50 2.99 -11.78
CA ASP A 161 21.63 2.35 -12.49
C ASP A 161 21.25 1.02 -13.14
N ILE A 162 20.22 0.31 -12.60
CA ILE A 162 19.72 -0.94 -13.18
C ILE A 162 18.97 -0.70 -14.47
N LYS A 163 18.04 0.24 -14.47
CA LYS A 163 17.29 0.70 -15.64
C LYS A 163 16.73 2.09 -15.36
N LYS A 164 16.87 2.99 -16.33
CA LYS A 164 16.28 4.34 -16.23
C LYS A 164 14.75 4.23 -16.10
N SER A 165 14.25 4.32 -14.88
CA SER A 165 12.81 4.36 -14.58
C SER A 165 12.41 5.78 -14.15
N SER A 166 11.20 6.21 -14.50
CA SER A 166 10.64 7.45 -13.99
C SER A 166 10.27 7.28 -12.51
N LEU A 167 10.79 8.18 -11.67
CA LEU A 167 10.39 8.25 -10.26
C LEU A 167 9.28 9.28 -10.10
N THR A 168 8.21 8.88 -9.42
CA THR A 168 7.10 9.78 -9.13
C THR A 168 7.14 10.18 -7.66
N PHE A 169 7.34 11.48 -7.42
CA PHE A 169 7.36 12.05 -6.07
C PHE A 169 6.10 12.87 -5.82
N ALA A 170 5.57 12.75 -4.60
CA ALA A 170 4.51 13.63 -4.12
C ALA A 170 5.10 14.73 -3.22
N PRO A 171 5.16 16.01 -3.67
CA PRO A 171 5.64 17.13 -2.86
C PRO A 171 4.59 17.52 -1.81
N LYS A 172 4.48 16.73 -0.75
CA LYS A 172 3.46 16.94 0.30
C LYS A 172 3.76 18.12 1.23
N GLN A 173 4.95 18.72 1.15
CA GLN A 173 5.39 19.81 2.00
C GLN A 173 4.92 21.19 1.51
N VAL A 174 4.71 21.36 0.21
CA VAL A 174 4.23 22.62 -0.38
C VAL A 174 2.84 23.01 0.15
N LEU A 175 2.03 22.05 0.60
CA LEU A 175 0.70 22.29 1.16
C LEU A 175 0.71 22.74 2.64
N ARG A 176 1.86 22.75 3.32
CA ARG A 176 1.95 23.28 4.70
C ARG A 176 1.99 24.80 4.76
N GLU A 177 2.51 25.45 3.72
CA GLU A 177 2.61 26.92 3.66
C GLU A 177 1.36 27.59 3.06
N CYS A 178 0.54 26.84 2.32
CA CYS A 178 -0.72 27.34 1.76
C CYS A 178 -1.94 27.15 2.69
N GLY A 179 -1.73 26.74 3.92
CA GLY A 179 -2.81 26.45 4.87
C GLY A 179 -2.93 27.54 5.96
N MET A 180 -3.10 28.81 5.57
CA MET A 180 -3.71 29.83 6.42
C MET A 180 -5.23 29.84 6.25
#